data_43b1b0d175a5016f59873921d597cb2f
#
_entry.id   43b1b0d175a5016f59873921d597cb2f
#
_cell.length_a   1.000
_cell.length_b   1.000
_cell.length_c   1.000
_cell.angle_alpha   90.00
_cell.angle_beta   90.00
_cell.angle_gamma   90.00
#
_symmetry.space_group_name_H-M   'P 1'
#
loop_
_entity.id
_entity.type
_entity.pdbx_description
1 polymer ?
#
loop_
_entity_poly.entity_id
_entity_poly.type
_entity_poly.pdbx_seq_one_letter_code
_entity_poly.pdbx_strand_id
1 'polypeptide(L)'
;MRTSQIAPPPRLLMGPGPISADPRVLRAMSASLLGQFDPAMTALMTETQGLFREVFRTRNEATLLVDGTSRAGIEAVLVSLLEPGDKVLVPIFGRFGHLLVEIAERCGAEVHTLETEWGQVFPGSVIEDAVRTVRPKLLAVVQGDTSTTMNQPLDELGAIAARHGALLFTDATASLGGNDLQVDEWGIDAATAGLQKCLAGPSGSSPLTLSDRAVEVIGARRHVEAGIADGTAGRGTRIRSNYFDLAMILDYWGEQRLNHHTEATSMLYAARECASLLVEEGMDAAVARHRLHGAAMAAGIEGLGLTLFGDQAHRMHNVLAVEIPDGIDGDAARAAMLDDYGIEIGTSFGPLHGKVWRIGTMGYNARRDAVLLTLAALEQVLRAGGADVVAGGGVGAAREHYEGAREGAADEAAAAVAGAAR
;
A
#
# COMPACT_ATOMS: atom_id res chain seq x y z
N MET A 1 -30.67 8.08 27.69
CA MET A 1 -29.26 8.30 27.40
C MET A 1 -29.15 9.51 26.47
N ARG A 2 -28.36 10.54 26.82
CA ARG A 2 -28.00 11.59 25.84
C ARG A 2 -26.81 11.06 25.03
N THR A 3 -27.00 10.84 23.74
CA THR A 3 -25.90 10.50 22.83
C THR A 3 -25.13 11.79 22.52
N SER A 4 -23.82 11.82 22.79
CA SER A 4 -22.96 12.91 22.33
C SER A 4 -22.60 12.70 20.86
N GLN A 5 -22.34 13.79 20.14
CA GLN A 5 -21.73 13.70 18.81
C GLN A 5 -20.35 13.05 18.89
N ILE A 6 -19.96 12.33 17.83
CA ILE A 6 -18.60 11.80 17.72
C ILE A 6 -17.61 12.96 17.63
N ALA A 7 -16.69 13.02 18.59
CA ALA A 7 -15.63 14.01 18.65
C ALA A 7 -14.31 13.33 19.06
N PRO A 8 -13.66 12.59 18.14
CA PRO A 8 -12.39 11.95 18.45
C PRO A 8 -11.31 13.01 18.74
N PRO A 9 -10.38 12.75 19.63
CA PRO A 9 -9.26 13.66 19.87
C PRO A 9 -8.42 13.79 18.58
N PRO A 10 -7.90 14.98 18.26
CA PRO A 10 -6.99 15.15 17.15
C PRO A 10 -5.71 14.35 17.38
N ARG A 11 -5.27 13.59 16.38
CA ARG A 11 -4.06 12.77 16.42
C ARG A 11 -3.27 12.94 15.12
N LEU A 12 -1.94 12.95 15.24
CA LEU A 12 -1.04 12.83 14.11
C LEU A 12 -0.61 11.37 14.00
N LEU A 13 -1.13 10.68 12.98
CA LEU A 13 -0.94 9.24 12.80
C LEU A 13 0.37 8.96 12.05
N MET A 14 1.48 8.94 12.76
CA MET A 14 2.83 8.70 12.23
C MET A 14 3.28 7.24 12.35
N GLY A 15 2.32 6.31 12.45
CA GLY A 15 2.58 4.88 12.43
C GLY A 15 2.64 4.28 11.00
N PRO A 16 2.76 2.95 10.89
CA PRO A 16 2.82 2.25 9.59
C PRO A 16 1.46 2.18 8.86
N GLY A 17 0.50 2.96 9.28
CA GLY A 17 -0.89 3.01 8.80
C GLY A 17 -1.87 2.23 9.70
N PRO A 18 -3.12 2.74 9.84
CA PRO A 18 -3.66 3.87 9.06
C PRO A 18 -2.95 5.21 9.34
N ILE A 19 -3.14 6.16 8.44
CA ILE A 19 -2.58 7.51 8.52
C ILE A 19 -3.69 8.55 8.65
N SER A 20 -3.30 9.81 8.93
CA SER A 20 -4.24 10.94 8.86
C SER A 20 -4.72 11.12 7.42
N ALA A 21 -6.04 11.03 7.21
CA ALA A 21 -6.59 11.22 5.87
C ALA A 21 -6.50 12.69 5.44
N ASP A 22 -6.37 12.92 4.12
CA ASP A 22 -6.39 14.28 3.57
C ASP A 22 -7.74 14.95 3.85
N PRO A 23 -7.76 16.23 4.27
CA PRO A 23 -9.00 16.97 4.51
C PRO A 23 -9.93 17.05 3.28
N ARG A 24 -9.41 17.02 2.05
CA ARG A 24 -10.23 16.96 0.82
C ARG A 24 -11.00 15.65 0.76
N VAL A 25 -10.34 14.53 1.07
CA VAL A 25 -10.95 13.20 1.10
C VAL A 25 -12.07 13.15 2.15
N LEU A 26 -11.83 13.65 3.36
CA LEU A 26 -12.84 13.68 4.41
C LEU A 26 -14.06 14.54 4.03
N ARG A 27 -13.86 15.66 3.35
CA ARG A 27 -14.95 16.50 2.83
C ARG A 27 -15.76 15.77 1.74
N ALA A 28 -15.07 15.07 0.82
CA ALA A 28 -15.75 14.31 -0.23
C ALA A 28 -16.68 13.25 0.36
N MET A 29 -16.26 12.56 1.41
CA MET A 29 -17.07 11.54 2.10
C MET A 29 -18.38 12.10 2.72
N SER A 30 -18.45 13.39 3.00
CA SER A 30 -19.64 14.03 3.57
C SER A 30 -20.60 14.57 2.51
N ALA A 31 -20.36 14.35 1.22
CA ALA A 31 -21.25 14.73 0.15
C ALA A 31 -22.56 13.91 0.18
N SER A 32 -23.62 14.45 -0.46
CA SER A 32 -24.90 13.75 -0.60
C SER A 32 -24.71 12.43 -1.36
N LEU A 33 -25.41 11.39 -0.90
CA LEU A 33 -25.34 10.08 -1.53
C LEU A 33 -26.03 10.09 -2.91
N LEU A 34 -25.43 9.41 -3.87
CA LEU A 34 -26.04 9.08 -5.15
C LEU A 34 -26.73 7.71 -5.06
N GLY A 35 -27.85 7.58 -5.78
CA GLY A 35 -28.52 6.29 -5.93
C GLY A 35 -27.78 5.38 -6.91
N GLN A 36 -27.87 4.06 -6.72
CA GLN A 36 -27.19 3.05 -7.54
C GLN A 36 -27.55 3.13 -9.04
N PHE A 37 -28.78 3.55 -9.38
CA PHE A 37 -29.27 3.67 -10.76
C PHE A 37 -29.13 5.07 -11.33
N ASP A 38 -28.53 5.99 -10.59
CA ASP A 38 -28.30 7.36 -11.05
C ASP A 38 -27.18 7.36 -12.12
N PRO A 39 -27.40 7.98 -13.29
CA PRO A 39 -26.34 8.15 -14.30
C PRO A 39 -25.08 8.83 -13.75
N ALA A 40 -25.23 9.73 -12.77
CA ALA A 40 -24.09 10.36 -12.10
C ALA A 40 -23.23 9.34 -11.32
N MET A 41 -23.83 8.29 -10.74
CA MET A 41 -23.10 7.20 -10.09
C MET A 41 -22.27 6.44 -11.13
N THR A 42 -22.87 6.09 -12.27
CA THR A 42 -22.14 5.43 -13.36
C THR A 42 -20.97 6.27 -13.88
N ALA A 43 -21.18 7.58 -14.06
CA ALA A 43 -20.12 8.49 -14.49
C ALA A 43 -18.98 8.57 -13.47
N LEU A 44 -19.32 8.64 -12.18
CA LEU A 44 -18.35 8.67 -11.07
C LEU A 44 -17.53 7.38 -11.00
N MET A 45 -18.16 6.22 -11.13
CA MET A 45 -17.44 4.94 -11.19
C MET A 45 -16.48 4.89 -12.37
N THR A 46 -16.90 5.31 -13.55
CA THR A 46 -16.04 5.35 -14.76
C THR A 46 -14.88 6.32 -14.59
N GLU A 47 -15.12 7.51 -14.04
CA GLU A 47 -14.06 8.47 -13.71
C GLU A 47 -13.06 7.87 -12.73
N THR A 48 -13.55 7.22 -11.67
CA THR A 48 -12.71 6.58 -10.65
C THR A 48 -11.82 5.49 -11.25
N GLN A 49 -12.34 4.67 -12.16
CA GLN A 49 -11.55 3.69 -12.92
C GLN A 49 -10.41 4.38 -13.70
N GLY A 50 -10.72 5.47 -14.39
CA GLY A 50 -9.73 6.25 -15.16
C GLY A 50 -8.60 6.77 -14.28
N LEU A 51 -8.96 7.39 -13.15
CA LEU A 51 -7.99 7.92 -12.19
C LEU A 51 -7.09 6.81 -11.60
N PHE A 52 -7.65 5.65 -11.24
CA PHE A 52 -6.83 4.56 -10.73
C PHE A 52 -5.95 3.89 -11.79
N ARG A 53 -6.32 3.91 -13.08
CA ARG A 53 -5.39 3.49 -14.15
C ARG A 53 -4.14 4.37 -14.15
N GLU A 54 -4.27 5.68 -14.00
CA GLU A 54 -3.13 6.58 -13.89
C GLU A 54 -2.30 6.31 -12.63
N VAL A 55 -2.97 6.09 -11.48
CA VAL A 55 -2.30 5.79 -10.20
C VAL A 55 -1.52 4.46 -10.26
N PHE A 56 -2.08 3.41 -10.88
CA PHE A 56 -1.39 2.13 -11.08
C PHE A 56 -0.41 2.16 -12.27
N ARG A 57 -0.40 3.23 -13.08
CA ARG A 57 0.40 3.33 -14.31
C ARG A 57 0.09 2.16 -15.25
N THR A 58 -1.18 2.01 -15.60
CA THR A 58 -1.66 0.90 -16.42
C THR A 58 -2.74 1.33 -17.41
N ARG A 59 -2.85 0.57 -18.49
CA ARG A 59 -3.94 0.65 -19.47
C ARG A 59 -5.01 -0.42 -19.24
N ASN A 60 -4.87 -1.23 -18.20
CA ASN A 60 -5.81 -2.29 -17.87
C ASN A 60 -7.23 -1.74 -17.71
N GLU A 61 -8.15 -2.18 -18.53
CA GLU A 61 -9.56 -1.79 -18.43
C GLU A 61 -10.18 -2.29 -17.12
N ALA A 62 -9.77 -3.48 -16.67
CA ALA A 62 -10.17 -4.09 -15.41
C ALA A 62 -9.45 -3.45 -14.21
N THR A 63 -9.66 -2.15 -14.02
CA THR A 63 -9.21 -1.38 -12.86
C THR A 63 -10.45 -0.89 -12.11
N LEU A 64 -10.58 -1.25 -10.83
CA LEU A 64 -11.82 -1.06 -10.08
C LEU A 64 -11.58 -1.01 -8.57
N LEU A 65 -12.63 -0.87 -7.80
CA LEU A 65 -12.62 -0.95 -6.35
C LEU A 65 -13.34 -2.20 -5.87
N VAL A 66 -12.82 -2.80 -4.80
CA VAL A 66 -13.55 -3.77 -3.99
C VAL A 66 -13.92 -3.12 -2.66
N ASP A 67 -15.20 -3.18 -2.30
CA ASP A 67 -15.68 -2.67 -1.03
C ASP A 67 -15.13 -3.51 0.13
N GLY A 68 -14.51 -2.83 1.06
CA GLY A 68 -13.84 -3.43 2.21
C GLY A 68 -12.45 -2.87 2.42
N THR A 69 -11.73 -3.37 3.41
CA THR A 69 -10.34 -2.95 3.63
C THR A 69 -9.42 -3.58 2.57
N SER A 70 -8.13 -3.18 2.54
CA SER A 70 -7.15 -3.74 1.59
C SER A 70 -7.17 -5.28 1.51
N ARG A 71 -7.47 -5.96 2.63
CA ARG A 71 -7.60 -7.43 2.63
C ARG A 71 -8.73 -7.93 1.74
N ALA A 72 -9.80 -7.17 1.57
CA ALA A 72 -10.90 -7.53 0.68
C ALA A 72 -10.40 -7.64 -0.77
N GLY A 73 -9.61 -6.68 -1.25
CA GLY A 73 -9.00 -6.75 -2.58
C GLY A 73 -8.03 -7.92 -2.74
N ILE A 74 -7.15 -8.15 -1.75
CA ILE A 74 -6.21 -9.28 -1.75
C ILE A 74 -6.98 -10.61 -1.82
N GLU A 75 -7.99 -10.78 -0.97
CA GLU A 75 -8.80 -12.01 -0.94
C GLU A 75 -9.60 -12.17 -2.23
N ALA A 76 -10.19 -11.10 -2.77
CA ALA A 76 -10.92 -11.14 -4.03
C ALA A 76 -10.03 -11.59 -5.20
N VAL A 77 -8.79 -11.08 -5.29
CA VAL A 77 -7.84 -11.51 -6.33
C VAL A 77 -7.47 -12.98 -6.15
N LEU A 78 -7.07 -13.40 -4.95
CA LEU A 78 -6.60 -14.77 -4.73
C LEU A 78 -7.74 -15.80 -4.92
N VAL A 79 -8.93 -15.57 -4.37
CA VAL A 79 -10.05 -16.50 -4.50
C VAL A 79 -10.56 -16.59 -5.95
N SER A 80 -10.37 -15.51 -6.73
CA SER A 80 -10.81 -15.48 -8.14
C SER A 80 -9.77 -16.06 -9.10
N LEU A 81 -8.48 -15.98 -8.80
CA LEU A 81 -7.42 -16.54 -9.63
C LEU A 81 -7.14 -18.02 -9.31
N LEU A 82 -7.32 -18.45 -8.05
CA LEU A 82 -6.90 -19.76 -7.58
C LEU A 82 -8.05 -20.78 -7.57
N GLU A 83 -7.74 -21.97 -8.01
CA GLU A 83 -8.56 -23.18 -7.88
C GLU A 83 -7.85 -24.19 -6.94
N PRO A 84 -8.60 -25.10 -6.30
CA PRO A 84 -7.97 -26.11 -5.47
C PRO A 84 -6.93 -26.94 -6.23
N GLY A 85 -5.74 -27.05 -5.64
CA GLY A 85 -4.60 -27.75 -6.24
C GLY A 85 -3.71 -26.87 -7.15
N ASP A 86 -4.08 -25.62 -7.42
CA ASP A 86 -3.17 -24.68 -8.09
C ASP A 86 -1.94 -24.41 -7.23
N LYS A 87 -0.78 -24.38 -7.86
CA LYS A 87 0.49 -24.03 -7.18
C LYS A 87 0.67 -22.53 -7.07
N VAL A 88 1.00 -22.07 -5.88
CA VAL A 88 1.33 -20.66 -5.60
C VAL A 88 2.71 -20.58 -4.99
N LEU A 89 3.54 -19.65 -5.45
CA LEU A 89 4.83 -19.32 -4.82
C LEU A 89 4.71 -17.97 -4.11
N VAL A 90 5.08 -17.95 -2.82
CA VAL A 90 5.06 -16.74 -2.00
C VAL A 90 6.44 -16.49 -1.38
N PRO A 91 7.18 -15.46 -1.83
CA PRO A 91 8.35 -14.96 -1.12
C PRO A 91 7.93 -14.23 0.17
N ILE A 92 8.49 -14.64 1.31
CA ILE A 92 8.15 -14.14 2.65
C ILE A 92 9.37 -13.44 3.23
N PHE A 93 9.27 -12.12 3.41
CA PHE A 93 10.27 -11.29 4.08
C PHE A 93 9.66 -10.43 5.21
N GLY A 94 8.41 -10.73 5.58
CA GLY A 94 7.66 -10.09 6.64
C GLY A 94 6.27 -10.73 6.84
N ARG A 95 5.49 -10.13 7.71
CA ARG A 95 4.18 -10.66 8.13
C ARG A 95 3.18 -10.78 6.97
N PHE A 96 3.23 -9.85 6.00
CA PHE A 96 2.19 -9.82 4.96
C PHE A 96 2.39 -10.89 3.89
N GLY A 97 3.62 -11.43 3.74
CA GLY A 97 3.84 -12.68 3.02
C GLY A 97 3.08 -13.86 3.63
N HIS A 98 3.12 -14.02 4.94
CA HIS A 98 2.34 -15.05 5.64
C HIS A 98 0.82 -14.84 5.49
N LEU A 99 0.34 -13.59 5.35
CA LEU A 99 -1.06 -13.31 5.04
C LEU A 99 -1.46 -13.86 3.67
N LEU A 100 -0.61 -13.71 2.66
CA LEU A 100 -0.86 -14.26 1.32
C LEU A 100 -0.93 -15.79 1.34
N VAL A 101 -0.03 -16.42 2.09
CA VAL A 101 -0.04 -17.88 2.33
C VAL A 101 -1.37 -18.33 2.93
N GLU A 102 -1.78 -17.71 4.04
CA GLU A 102 -3.03 -18.03 4.75
C GLU A 102 -4.28 -17.94 3.85
N ILE A 103 -4.34 -16.93 2.99
CA ILE A 103 -5.46 -16.77 2.06
C ILE A 103 -5.39 -17.79 0.93
N ALA A 104 -4.21 -18.03 0.35
CA ALA A 104 -4.03 -19.00 -0.73
C ALA A 104 -4.35 -20.43 -0.28
N GLU A 105 -3.94 -20.83 0.93
CA GLU A 105 -4.28 -22.12 1.53
C GLU A 105 -5.80 -22.28 1.69
N ARG A 106 -6.51 -21.22 2.13
CA ARG A 106 -7.98 -21.22 2.23
C ARG A 106 -8.66 -21.34 0.88
N CYS A 107 -8.04 -20.90 -0.21
CA CYS A 107 -8.51 -21.16 -1.57
C CYS A 107 -8.31 -22.63 -1.98
N GLY A 108 -7.55 -23.41 -1.20
CA GLY A 108 -7.21 -24.81 -1.48
C GLY A 108 -5.99 -24.96 -2.39
N ALA A 109 -5.18 -23.95 -2.54
CA ALA A 109 -3.95 -23.97 -3.31
C ALA A 109 -2.83 -24.79 -2.63
N GLU A 110 -1.92 -25.33 -3.44
CA GLU A 110 -0.64 -25.88 -2.99
C GLU A 110 0.37 -24.73 -2.87
N VAL A 111 0.59 -24.27 -1.64
CA VAL A 111 1.43 -23.09 -1.39
C VAL A 111 2.88 -23.51 -1.15
N HIS A 112 3.80 -22.88 -1.90
CA HIS A 112 5.23 -22.99 -1.76
C HIS A 112 5.77 -21.64 -1.27
N THR A 113 6.72 -21.64 -0.33
CA THR A 113 7.28 -20.42 0.24
C THR A 113 8.79 -20.33 0.02
N LEU A 114 9.27 -19.11 -0.11
CA LEU A 114 10.66 -18.74 0.11
C LEU A 114 10.70 -17.85 1.34
N GLU A 115 11.63 -18.06 2.25
CA GLU A 115 11.80 -17.23 3.43
C GLU A 115 13.18 -16.63 3.49
N THR A 116 13.26 -15.38 3.97
CA THR A 116 14.52 -14.70 4.27
C THR A 116 14.44 -14.05 5.65
N GLU A 117 15.57 -13.63 6.17
CA GLU A 117 15.61 -12.89 7.43
C GLU A 117 14.81 -11.59 7.32
N TRP A 118 14.09 -11.25 8.39
CA TRP A 118 13.36 -10.00 8.46
C TRP A 118 14.35 -8.82 8.39
N GLY A 119 14.05 -7.87 7.50
CA GLY A 119 14.93 -6.75 7.19
C GLY A 119 15.73 -6.96 5.90
N GLN A 120 15.55 -8.09 5.21
CA GLN A 120 16.13 -8.38 3.90
C GLN A 120 15.03 -8.52 2.84
N VAL A 121 15.41 -8.48 1.56
CA VAL A 121 14.57 -8.78 0.39
C VAL A 121 15.21 -9.85 -0.47
N PHE A 122 14.49 -10.38 -1.44
CA PHE A 122 14.98 -11.41 -2.35
C PHE A 122 15.60 -10.80 -3.62
N PRO A 123 16.79 -11.22 -4.04
CA PRO A 123 17.26 -10.99 -5.41
C PRO A 123 16.32 -11.68 -6.43
N GLY A 124 16.08 -11.05 -7.58
CA GLY A 124 15.22 -11.61 -8.63
C GLY A 124 15.65 -13.01 -9.09
N SER A 125 16.97 -13.30 -9.14
CA SER A 125 17.51 -14.61 -9.49
C SER A 125 17.09 -15.73 -8.54
N VAL A 126 16.98 -15.44 -7.24
CA VAL A 126 16.51 -16.41 -6.23
C VAL A 126 15.04 -16.75 -6.43
N ILE A 127 14.22 -15.73 -6.72
CA ILE A 127 12.82 -15.92 -7.04
C ILE A 127 12.67 -16.69 -8.36
N GLU A 128 13.49 -16.41 -9.39
CA GLU A 128 13.46 -17.12 -10.67
C GLU A 128 13.78 -18.61 -10.51
N ASP A 129 14.79 -18.95 -9.74
CA ASP A 129 15.15 -20.34 -9.46
C ASP A 129 14.00 -21.10 -8.79
N ALA A 130 13.29 -20.46 -7.87
CA ALA A 130 12.12 -21.04 -7.23
C ALA A 130 10.93 -21.16 -8.18
N VAL A 131 10.64 -20.14 -8.99
CA VAL A 131 9.58 -20.18 -10.01
C VAL A 131 9.84 -21.34 -11.01
N ARG A 132 11.08 -21.49 -11.46
CA ARG A 132 11.49 -22.58 -12.37
C ARG A 132 11.28 -23.96 -11.75
N THR A 133 11.57 -24.10 -10.45
CA THR A 133 11.45 -25.37 -9.71
C THR A 133 10.00 -25.72 -9.41
N VAL A 134 9.25 -24.79 -8.85
CA VAL A 134 7.85 -24.97 -8.41
C VAL A 134 6.89 -25.01 -9.60
N ARG A 135 7.14 -24.18 -10.62
CA ARG A 135 6.23 -23.92 -11.76
C ARG A 135 4.84 -23.51 -11.26
N PRO A 136 4.74 -22.42 -10.50
CA PRO A 136 3.48 -21.99 -9.94
C PRO A 136 2.56 -21.44 -11.01
N LYS A 137 1.24 -21.51 -10.79
CA LYS A 137 0.24 -20.74 -11.54
C LYS A 137 0.34 -19.25 -11.19
N LEU A 138 0.63 -18.95 -9.93
CA LEU A 138 0.69 -17.59 -9.39
C LEU A 138 1.95 -17.39 -8.56
N LEU A 139 2.73 -16.35 -8.91
CA LEU A 139 3.73 -15.76 -8.04
C LEU A 139 3.06 -14.61 -7.28
N ALA A 140 2.89 -14.75 -5.96
CA ALA A 140 2.21 -13.76 -5.13
C ALA A 140 3.22 -13.06 -4.21
N VAL A 141 3.42 -11.75 -4.40
CA VAL A 141 4.47 -10.97 -3.75
C VAL A 141 3.89 -9.77 -3.03
N VAL A 142 4.30 -9.54 -1.79
CA VAL A 142 4.10 -8.24 -1.14
C VAL A 142 5.18 -7.29 -1.67
N GLN A 143 4.81 -6.11 -2.17
CA GLN A 143 5.82 -5.13 -2.57
C GLN A 143 6.45 -4.46 -1.35
N GLY A 144 5.63 -3.83 -0.51
CA GLY A 144 6.08 -3.15 0.69
C GLY A 144 5.55 -3.79 1.97
N ASP A 145 6.38 -4.50 2.71
CA ASP A 145 5.98 -5.11 3.97
C ASP A 145 6.26 -4.17 5.15
N THR A 146 5.20 -3.54 5.66
CA THR A 146 5.33 -2.59 6.78
C THR A 146 5.74 -3.23 8.10
N SER A 147 5.74 -4.55 8.23
CA SER A 147 6.22 -5.20 9.45
C SER A 147 7.73 -5.18 9.57
N THR A 148 8.43 -5.22 8.43
CA THR A 148 9.88 -5.14 8.31
C THR A 148 10.35 -3.81 7.73
N THR A 149 9.42 -3.03 7.16
CA THR A 149 9.66 -1.77 6.44
C THR A 149 10.50 -1.91 5.17
N MET A 150 10.55 -3.12 4.62
CA MET A 150 11.29 -3.43 3.39
C MET A 150 10.40 -3.37 2.16
N ASN A 151 11.00 -2.98 1.03
CA ASN A 151 10.38 -2.89 -0.28
C ASN A 151 11.03 -3.89 -1.23
N GLN A 152 10.32 -4.94 -1.61
CA GLN A 152 10.78 -5.93 -2.57
C GLN A 152 10.79 -5.32 -3.98
N PRO A 153 11.92 -5.31 -4.69
CA PRO A 153 11.96 -4.95 -6.10
C PRO A 153 11.09 -5.88 -6.95
N LEU A 154 10.29 -5.33 -7.87
CA LEU A 154 9.36 -6.07 -8.73
C LEU A 154 9.67 -5.95 -10.22
N ASP A 155 10.57 -5.08 -10.62
CA ASP A 155 10.85 -4.69 -12.00
C ASP A 155 11.21 -5.87 -12.93
N GLU A 156 11.83 -6.93 -12.40
CA GLU A 156 12.16 -8.14 -13.15
C GLU A 156 11.10 -9.26 -13.01
N LEU A 157 10.23 -9.19 -11.98
CA LEU A 157 9.41 -10.35 -11.57
C LEU A 157 8.30 -10.69 -12.56
N GLY A 158 7.73 -9.70 -13.26
CA GLY A 158 6.73 -9.97 -14.29
C GLY A 158 7.33 -10.72 -15.48
N ALA A 159 8.52 -10.33 -15.92
CA ALA A 159 9.22 -11.03 -16.98
C ALA A 159 9.63 -12.46 -16.55
N ILE A 160 10.05 -12.64 -15.28
CA ILE A 160 10.33 -13.96 -14.69
C ILE A 160 9.05 -14.82 -14.69
N ALA A 161 7.95 -14.32 -14.15
CA ALA A 161 6.69 -15.04 -14.11
C ALA A 161 6.20 -15.44 -15.51
N ALA A 162 6.23 -14.50 -16.46
CA ALA A 162 5.78 -14.74 -17.84
C ALA A 162 6.60 -15.81 -18.56
N ARG A 163 7.93 -15.82 -18.40
CA ARG A 163 8.82 -16.85 -19.00
C ARG A 163 8.48 -18.26 -18.54
N HIS A 164 7.92 -18.41 -17.35
CA HIS A 164 7.56 -19.71 -16.77
C HIS A 164 6.04 -20.00 -16.80
N GLY A 165 5.27 -19.15 -17.47
CA GLY A 165 3.81 -19.32 -17.62
C GLY A 165 3.00 -18.99 -16.36
N ALA A 166 3.60 -18.34 -15.35
CA ALA A 166 2.93 -17.87 -14.16
C ALA A 166 2.29 -16.50 -14.36
N LEU A 167 1.30 -16.17 -13.52
CA LEU A 167 0.82 -14.81 -13.31
C LEU A 167 1.60 -14.18 -12.15
N LEU A 168 1.79 -12.85 -12.19
CA LEU A 168 2.34 -12.08 -11.08
C LEU A 168 1.22 -11.29 -10.38
N PHE A 169 0.99 -11.57 -9.11
CA PHE A 169 0.17 -10.75 -8.21
C PHE A 169 1.05 -10.00 -7.23
N THR A 170 0.76 -8.71 -7.01
CA THR A 170 1.41 -7.93 -5.96
C THR A 170 0.40 -7.27 -5.02
N ASP A 171 0.66 -7.41 -3.72
CA ASP A 171 0.06 -6.57 -2.68
C ASP A 171 0.88 -5.27 -2.55
N ALA A 172 0.37 -4.20 -3.14
CA ALA A 172 0.94 -2.86 -3.07
C ALA A 172 0.19 -1.96 -2.04
N THR A 173 -0.49 -2.57 -1.07
CA THR A 173 -1.28 -1.84 -0.07
C THR A 173 -0.51 -0.69 0.57
N ALA A 174 0.74 -0.92 0.93
CA ALA A 174 1.54 0.06 1.65
C ALA A 174 2.50 0.85 0.77
N SER A 175 2.69 0.45 -0.48
CA SER A 175 3.71 1.01 -1.37
C SER A 175 3.13 1.92 -2.46
N LEU A 176 1.93 1.65 -2.98
CA LEU A 176 1.33 2.44 -4.07
C LEU A 176 1.21 3.91 -3.69
N GLY A 177 1.80 4.79 -4.49
CA GLY A 177 1.87 6.23 -4.27
C GLY A 177 3.04 6.69 -3.39
N GLY A 178 3.70 5.77 -2.66
CA GLY A 178 4.85 6.10 -1.80
C GLY A 178 6.16 5.47 -2.23
N ASN A 179 6.10 4.39 -2.99
CA ASN A 179 7.22 3.74 -3.65
C ASN A 179 6.86 3.54 -5.12
N ASP A 180 7.86 3.35 -5.95
CA ASP A 180 7.62 3.17 -7.37
C ASP A 180 6.86 1.85 -7.63
N LEU A 181 5.84 1.93 -8.49
CA LEU A 181 5.09 0.79 -9.00
C LEU A 181 4.63 1.10 -10.41
N GLN A 182 5.01 0.27 -11.37
CA GLN A 182 4.74 0.44 -12.78
C GLN A 182 4.11 -0.85 -13.34
N VAL A 183 2.79 -0.96 -13.23
CA VAL A 183 2.07 -2.21 -13.50
C VAL A 183 2.32 -2.72 -14.91
N ASP A 184 2.17 -1.86 -15.93
CA ASP A 184 2.36 -2.28 -17.32
C ASP A 184 3.83 -2.57 -17.63
N GLU A 185 4.74 -1.68 -17.21
CA GLU A 185 6.17 -1.79 -17.54
C GLU A 185 6.79 -3.04 -16.88
N TRP A 186 6.39 -3.33 -15.66
CA TRP A 186 6.92 -4.48 -14.91
C TRP A 186 6.13 -5.78 -15.16
N GLY A 187 5.10 -5.75 -16.01
CA GLY A 187 4.33 -6.94 -16.39
C GLY A 187 3.57 -7.58 -15.24
N ILE A 188 2.98 -6.75 -14.36
CA ILE A 188 2.19 -7.23 -13.22
C ILE A 188 0.79 -7.59 -13.69
N ASP A 189 0.36 -8.82 -13.43
CA ASP A 189 -0.96 -9.31 -13.86
C ASP A 189 -2.09 -8.89 -12.93
N ALA A 190 -1.82 -8.74 -11.64
CA ALA A 190 -2.79 -8.24 -10.68
C ALA A 190 -2.07 -7.43 -9.59
N ALA A 191 -2.63 -6.29 -9.23
CA ALA A 191 -2.14 -5.47 -8.12
C ALA A 191 -3.31 -4.99 -7.27
N THR A 192 -3.12 -4.97 -5.94
CA THR A 192 -4.08 -4.43 -4.98
C THR A 192 -3.46 -3.34 -4.12
N ALA A 193 -4.28 -2.40 -3.66
CA ALA A 193 -3.83 -1.32 -2.80
C ALA A 193 -4.85 -1.01 -1.67
N GLY A 194 -4.52 -0.05 -0.82
CA GLY A 194 -5.40 0.40 0.26
C GLY A 194 -5.33 1.89 0.50
N LEU A 195 -6.50 2.53 0.66
CA LEU A 195 -6.59 3.98 0.80
C LEU A 195 -5.88 4.52 2.07
N GLN A 196 -5.80 3.72 3.13
CA GLN A 196 -5.29 4.12 4.45
C GLN A 196 -3.76 4.21 4.56
N LYS A 197 -3.06 4.18 3.45
CA LYS A 197 -1.61 4.28 3.32
C LYS A 197 -1.24 5.51 2.49
N CYS A 198 -0.36 5.37 1.52
CA CYS A 198 0.11 6.50 0.72
C CYS A 198 -0.98 7.18 -0.15
N LEU A 199 -2.13 6.53 -0.33
CA LEU A 199 -3.31 7.10 -0.99
C LEU A 199 -4.04 8.17 -0.15
N ALA A 200 -3.63 8.38 1.11
CA ALA A 200 -4.10 9.45 2.00
C ALA A 200 -5.61 9.46 2.33
N GLY A 201 -6.26 8.30 2.31
CA GLY A 201 -7.68 8.14 2.64
C GLY A 201 -7.94 7.26 3.87
N PRO A 202 -9.21 7.07 4.26
CA PRO A 202 -9.59 6.09 5.26
C PRO A 202 -9.58 4.67 4.70
N SER A 203 -9.48 3.65 5.56
CA SER A 203 -9.68 2.27 5.12
C SER A 203 -11.17 2.01 4.85
N GLY A 204 -11.49 1.15 3.88
CA GLY A 204 -12.88 0.77 3.56
C GLY A 204 -13.12 0.59 2.07
N SER A 205 -12.13 0.82 1.23
CA SER A 205 -12.13 0.48 -0.18
C SER A 205 -10.73 0.01 -0.59
N SER A 206 -10.67 -0.99 -1.46
CA SER A 206 -9.43 -1.57 -1.99
C SER A 206 -9.38 -1.42 -3.50
N PRO A 207 -8.59 -0.46 -4.02
CA PRO A 207 -8.33 -0.37 -5.45
C PRO A 207 -7.55 -1.60 -5.93
N LEU A 208 -7.90 -2.09 -7.11
CA LEU A 208 -7.16 -3.14 -7.80
C LEU A 208 -7.15 -2.95 -9.31
N THR A 209 -6.19 -3.59 -9.96
CA THR A 209 -6.09 -3.67 -11.41
C THR A 209 -5.69 -5.09 -11.84
N LEU A 210 -6.20 -5.52 -12.99
CA LEU A 210 -6.02 -6.87 -13.54
C LEU A 210 -5.62 -6.76 -15.02
N SER A 211 -4.58 -7.50 -15.42
CA SER A 211 -4.22 -7.69 -16.83
C SER A 211 -5.25 -8.52 -17.58
N ASP A 212 -5.23 -8.46 -18.92
CA ASP A 212 -6.07 -9.30 -19.76
C ASP A 212 -5.86 -10.79 -19.45
N ARG A 213 -4.62 -11.22 -19.14
CA ARG A 213 -4.31 -12.60 -18.74
C ARG A 213 -5.03 -13.00 -17.44
N ALA A 214 -5.04 -12.10 -16.45
CA ALA A 214 -5.75 -12.34 -15.19
C ALA A 214 -7.27 -12.35 -15.42
N VAL A 215 -7.79 -11.43 -16.23
CA VAL A 215 -9.21 -11.38 -16.60
C VAL A 215 -9.64 -12.65 -17.35
N GLU A 216 -8.81 -13.20 -18.24
CA GLU A 216 -9.10 -14.47 -18.94
C GLU A 216 -9.24 -15.64 -17.95
N VAL A 217 -8.33 -15.75 -16.97
CA VAL A 217 -8.40 -16.80 -15.93
C VAL A 217 -9.66 -16.67 -15.09
N ILE A 218 -10.01 -15.44 -14.68
CA ILE A 218 -11.23 -15.16 -13.90
C ILE A 218 -12.48 -15.43 -14.74
N GLY A 219 -12.49 -14.98 -15.99
CA GLY A 219 -13.60 -15.17 -16.93
C GLY A 219 -13.91 -16.63 -17.22
N ALA A 220 -12.89 -17.52 -17.24
CA ALA A 220 -13.09 -18.96 -17.37
C ALA A 220 -13.91 -19.56 -16.21
N ARG A 221 -13.94 -18.89 -15.05
CA ARG A 221 -14.67 -19.28 -13.84
C ARG A 221 -15.98 -18.52 -13.64
N ARG A 222 -16.37 -17.72 -14.64
CA ARG A 222 -17.54 -16.84 -14.58
C ARG A 222 -18.81 -17.62 -14.21
N HIS A 223 -19.56 -17.05 -13.29
CA HIS A 223 -20.89 -17.48 -12.90
C HIS A 223 -21.78 -16.26 -12.75
N VAL A 224 -23.02 -16.35 -13.18
CA VAL A 224 -24.03 -15.31 -12.96
C VAL A 224 -25.02 -15.81 -11.93
N GLU A 225 -25.31 -14.99 -10.95
CA GLU A 225 -26.27 -15.32 -9.90
C GLU A 225 -27.68 -15.46 -10.47
N ALA A 226 -28.39 -16.51 -10.05
CA ALA A 226 -29.75 -16.78 -10.51
C ALA A 226 -30.70 -15.60 -10.21
N GLY A 227 -31.44 -15.17 -11.21
CA GLY A 227 -32.38 -14.06 -11.12
C GLY A 227 -31.80 -12.69 -11.51
N ILE A 228 -30.47 -12.59 -11.75
CA ILE A 228 -29.85 -11.34 -12.25
C ILE A 228 -29.83 -11.34 -13.78
N ALA A 229 -29.37 -12.42 -14.39
CA ALA A 229 -29.39 -12.62 -15.85
C ALA A 229 -29.35 -14.10 -16.21
N ASP A 230 -29.81 -14.43 -17.42
CA ASP A 230 -29.61 -15.76 -18.03
C ASP A 230 -28.18 -15.81 -18.55
N GLY A 231 -27.26 -16.32 -17.76
CA GLY A 231 -25.83 -16.39 -18.08
C GLY A 231 -25.34 -17.80 -18.37
N THR A 232 -24.41 -17.94 -19.32
CA THR A 232 -23.64 -19.15 -19.48
C THR A 232 -22.57 -19.24 -18.42
N ALA A 233 -22.52 -20.36 -17.69
CA ALA A 233 -21.42 -20.63 -16.76
C ALA A 233 -20.09 -20.77 -17.51
N GLY A 234 -18.99 -20.32 -16.92
CA GLY A 234 -17.64 -20.56 -17.38
C GLY A 234 -17.28 -22.06 -17.34
N ARG A 235 -16.10 -22.39 -17.86
CA ARG A 235 -15.60 -23.78 -17.91
C ARG A 235 -14.86 -24.20 -16.65
N GLY A 236 -14.35 -23.22 -15.85
CA GLY A 236 -13.63 -23.44 -14.61
C GLY A 236 -14.52 -23.74 -13.42
N THR A 237 -13.92 -24.07 -12.27
CA THR A 237 -14.66 -24.22 -11.03
C THR A 237 -15.19 -22.86 -10.56
N ARG A 238 -16.42 -22.85 -10.08
CA ARG A 238 -17.03 -21.63 -9.54
C ARG A 238 -16.15 -21.00 -8.45
N ILE A 239 -16.00 -19.68 -8.51
CA ILE A 239 -15.32 -18.92 -7.47
C ILE A 239 -16.04 -19.12 -6.13
N ARG A 240 -15.27 -19.45 -5.07
CA ARG A 240 -15.81 -19.87 -3.76
C ARG A 240 -16.21 -18.70 -2.84
N SER A 241 -16.41 -17.55 -3.40
CA SER A 241 -16.96 -16.38 -2.71
C SER A 241 -18.08 -15.82 -3.56
N ASN A 242 -19.21 -15.43 -2.98
CA ASN A 242 -20.21 -14.65 -3.69
C ASN A 242 -19.80 -13.17 -3.71
N TYR A 243 -19.38 -12.64 -2.56
CA TYR A 243 -19.08 -11.21 -2.43
C TYR A 243 -17.73 -10.81 -3.08
N PHE A 244 -16.72 -11.69 -3.07
CA PHE A 244 -15.41 -11.45 -3.66
C PHE A 244 -15.22 -12.16 -5.01
N ASP A 245 -16.30 -12.47 -5.70
CA ASP A 245 -16.27 -13.01 -7.07
C ASP A 245 -15.93 -11.89 -8.05
N LEU A 246 -14.65 -11.82 -8.47
CA LEU A 246 -14.21 -10.78 -9.40
C LEU A 246 -14.84 -10.90 -10.78
N ALA A 247 -15.33 -12.07 -11.20
CA ALA A 247 -16.07 -12.15 -12.46
C ALA A 247 -17.40 -11.38 -12.38
N MET A 248 -18.09 -11.47 -11.23
CA MET A 248 -19.33 -10.72 -10.99
C MET A 248 -19.04 -9.23 -10.74
N ILE A 249 -17.97 -8.92 -10.00
CA ILE A 249 -17.55 -7.54 -9.72
C ILE A 249 -17.12 -6.83 -11.02
N LEU A 250 -16.44 -7.51 -11.93
CA LEU A 250 -16.09 -6.98 -13.25
C LEU A 250 -17.34 -6.66 -14.08
N ASP A 251 -18.38 -7.49 -14.02
CA ASP A 251 -19.66 -7.21 -14.68
C ASP A 251 -20.35 -5.98 -14.05
N TYR A 252 -20.25 -5.82 -12.73
CA TYR A 252 -20.79 -4.66 -12.01
C TYR A 252 -20.06 -3.36 -12.36
N TRP A 253 -18.74 -3.39 -12.50
CA TRP A 253 -17.91 -2.25 -12.92
C TRP A 253 -17.84 -2.08 -14.45
N GLY A 254 -18.33 -3.07 -15.24
CA GLY A 254 -18.39 -3.04 -16.69
C GLY A 254 -19.50 -2.13 -17.23
N GLU A 255 -19.61 -2.02 -18.55
CA GLU A 255 -20.58 -1.15 -19.24
C GLU A 255 -22.03 -1.43 -18.87
N GLN A 256 -22.38 -2.71 -18.67
CA GLN A 256 -23.74 -3.15 -18.37
C GLN A 256 -24.17 -2.85 -16.93
N ARG A 257 -23.24 -2.55 -16.04
CA ARG A 257 -23.51 -2.30 -14.61
C ARG A 257 -24.42 -3.36 -13.98
N LEU A 258 -24.14 -4.64 -14.24
CA LEU A 258 -24.91 -5.71 -13.64
C LEU A 258 -24.83 -5.63 -12.12
N ASN A 259 -26.01 -5.65 -11.48
CA ASN A 259 -26.09 -5.49 -10.04
C ASN A 259 -25.34 -6.61 -9.30
N HIS A 260 -24.44 -6.23 -8.40
CA HIS A 260 -23.73 -7.14 -7.51
C HIS A 260 -24.03 -6.82 -6.05
N HIS A 261 -23.89 -5.56 -5.63
CA HIS A 261 -24.11 -5.07 -4.28
C HIS A 261 -24.51 -3.60 -4.30
N THR A 262 -24.91 -3.07 -3.15
CA THR A 262 -25.08 -1.62 -2.99
C THR A 262 -23.73 -0.99 -2.73
N GLU A 263 -23.28 -0.12 -3.64
CA GLU A 263 -22.00 0.57 -3.57
C GLU A 263 -21.85 1.36 -2.27
N ALA A 264 -20.67 1.26 -1.65
CA ALA A 264 -20.30 2.06 -0.49
C ALA A 264 -19.99 3.51 -0.91
N THR A 265 -21.03 4.27 -1.29
CA THR A 265 -20.94 5.56 -1.99
C THR A 265 -19.94 6.54 -1.37
N SER A 266 -19.98 6.72 -0.02
CA SER A 266 -19.01 7.61 0.66
C SER A 266 -17.57 7.13 0.53
N MET A 267 -17.33 5.81 0.44
CA MET A 267 -16.00 5.25 0.21
C MET A 267 -15.57 5.39 -1.25
N LEU A 268 -16.50 5.26 -2.19
CA LEU A 268 -16.25 5.58 -3.61
C LEU A 268 -15.83 7.05 -3.77
N TYR A 269 -16.50 7.99 -3.08
CA TYR A 269 -16.09 9.40 -3.08
C TYR A 269 -14.68 9.58 -2.49
N ALA A 270 -14.39 8.90 -1.38
CA ALA A 270 -13.05 8.92 -0.79
C ALA A 270 -11.99 8.36 -1.75
N ALA A 271 -12.24 7.23 -2.37
CA ALA A 271 -11.32 6.59 -3.30
C ALA A 271 -11.05 7.47 -4.54
N ARG A 272 -12.13 8.01 -5.13
CA ARG A 272 -12.03 8.96 -6.25
C ARG A 272 -11.15 10.16 -5.89
N GLU A 273 -11.37 10.75 -4.71
CA GLU A 273 -10.62 11.93 -4.27
C GLU A 273 -9.16 11.60 -3.96
N CYS A 274 -8.87 10.43 -3.36
CA CYS A 274 -7.52 9.93 -3.17
C CYS A 274 -6.76 9.81 -4.50
N ALA A 275 -7.39 9.21 -5.50
CA ALA A 275 -6.79 9.05 -6.82
C ALA A 275 -6.60 10.41 -7.52
N SER A 276 -7.59 11.32 -7.44
CA SER A 276 -7.51 12.67 -7.99
C SER A 276 -6.33 13.45 -7.42
N LEU A 277 -6.11 13.40 -6.11
CA LEU A 277 -4.97 14.07 -5.46
C LEU A 277 -3.63 13.58 -6.00
N LEU A 278 -3.47 12.28 -6.18
CA LEU A 278 -2.23 11.70 -6.72
C LEU A 278 -2.03 12.03 -8.20
N VAL A 279 -3.10 12.01 -9.00
CA VAL A 279 -3.04 12.37 -10.42
C VAL A 279 -2.72 13.87 -10.59
N GLU A 280 -3.34 14.75 -9.78
CA GLU A 280 -3.06 16.17 -9.76
C GLU A 280 -1.60 16.48 -9.36
N GLU A 281 -1.05 15.74 -8.40
CA GLU A 281 0.35 15.87 -7.97
C GLU A 281 1.32 15.26 -9.02
N GLY A 282 0.91 14.20 -9.68
CA GLY A 282 1.73 13.33 -10.52
C GLY A 282 2.42 12.23 -9.71
N MET A 283 2.37 10.98 -10.23
CA MET A 283 2.87 9.81 -9.49
C MET A 283 4.37 9.88 -9.18
N ASP A 284 5.20 10.42 -10.10
CA ASP A 284 6.63 10.59 -9.83
C ASP A 284 6.89 11.62 -8.73
N ALA A 285 6.12 12.71 -8.72
CA ALA A 285 6.21 13.73 -7.68
C ALA A 285 5.74 13.17 -6.31
N ALA A 286 4.68 12.36 -6.28
CA ALA A 286 4.21 11.72 -5.07
C ALA A 286 5.26 10.77 -4.48
N VAL A 287 5.90 9.93 -5.30
CA VAL A 287 6.99 9.04 -4.89
C VAL A 287 8.20 9.86 -4.41
N ALA A 288 8.58 10.91 -5.13
CA ALA A 288 9.68 11.79 -4.75
C ALA A 288 9.41 12.50 -3.41
N ARG A 289 8.17 12.95 -3.17
CA ARG A 289 7.75 13.54 -1.89
C ARG A 289 7.90 12.54 -0.74
N HIS A 290 7.44 11.31 -0.89
CA HIS A 290 7.60 10.27 0.12
C HIS A 290 9.08 9.96 0.38
N ARG A 291 9.89 9.85 -0.68
CA ARG A 291 11.33 9.64 -0.58
C ARG A 291 12.00 10.77 0.21
N LEU A 292 11.69 12.03 -0.11
CA LEU A 292 12.24 13.20 0.57
C LEU A 292 11.92 13.20 2.08
N HIS A 293 10.64 13.00 2.42
CA HIS A 293 10.22 13.06 3.81
C HIS A 293 10.64 11.82 4.61
N GLY A 294 10.66 10.64 3.97
CA GLY A 294 11.20 9.43 4.59
C GLY A 294 12.71 9.50 4.83
N ALA A 295 13.47 10.07 3.89
CA ALA A 295 14.90 10.27 4.07
C ALA A 295 15.21 11.33 5.14
N ALA A 296 14.43 12.44 5.21
CA ALA A 296 14.57 13.42 6.27
C ALA A 296 14.23 12.84 7.64
N MET A 297 13.22 11.98 7.75
CA MET A 297 12.90 11.26 8.99
C MET A 297 14.06 10.33 9.38
N ALA A 298 14.62 9.58 8.42
CA ALA A 298 15.77 8.69 8.65
C ALA A 298 16.98 9.47 9.15
N ALA A 299 17.36 10.55 8.46
CA ALA A 299 18.45 11.44 8.91
C ALA A 299 18.22 11.98 10.33
N GLY A 300 16.96 12.34 10.65
CA GLY A 300 16.60 12.79 11.99
C GLY A 300 16.73 11.69 13.05
N ILE A 301 16.34 10.46 12.75
CA ILE A 301 16.51 9.30 13.65
C ILE A 301 17.99 9.05 13.92
N GLU A 302 18.81 9.00 12.86
CA GLU A 302 20.28 8.85 12.98
C GLU A 302 20.91 10.04 13.71
N GLY A 303 20.41 11.26 13.46
CA GLY A 303 20.84 12.48 14.17
C GLY A 303 20.53 12.47 15.66
N LEU A 304 19.55 11.70 16.13
CA LEU A 304 19.31 11.42 17.55
C LEU A 304 20.31 10.39 18.12
N GLY A 305 21.10 9.72 17.29
CA GLY A 305 21.96 8.59 17.66
C GLY A 305 21.25 7.24 17.69
N LEU A 306 20.07 7.14 17.06
CA LEU A 306 19.29 5.91 16.98
C LEU A 306 19.65 5.12 15.72
N THR A 307 19.40 3.80 15.76
CA THR A 307 19.69 2.88 14.67
C THR A 307 18.42 2.56 13.88
N LEU A 308 18.53 2.53 12.54
CA LEU A 308 17.50 2.04 11.65
C LEU A 308 17.66 0.54 11.43
N PHE A 309 16.55 -0.20 11.51
CA PHE A 309 16.52 -1.63 11.28
C PHE A 309 16.47 -1.96 9.79
N GLY A 310 17.13 -3.07 9.41
CA GLY A 310 17.04 -3.70 8.09
C GLY A 310 17.95 -3.09 7.03
N ASP A 311 17.86 -3.63 5.82
CA ASP A 311 18.65 -3.18 4.68
C ASP A 311 18.17 -1.80 4.18
N GLN A 312 18.98 -0.77 4.41
CA GLN A 312 18.64 0.61 4.06
C GLN A 312 18.59 0.85 2.54
N ALA A 313 19.20 -0.01 1.72
CA ALA A 313 19.11 0.08 0.26
C ALA A 313 17.72 -0.32 -0.26
N HIS A 314 17.03 -1.21 0.46
CA HIS A 314 15.71 -1.71 0.10
C HIS A 314 14.61 -1.28 1.09
N ARG A 315 14.88 -0.28 1.89
CA ARG A 315 13.88 0.31 2.80
C ARG A 315 12.75 1.00 2.02
N MET A 316 11.51 0.84 2.49
CA MET A 316 10.39 1.64 1.98
C MET A 316 10.66 3.14 2.18
N HIS A 317 10.23 3.98 1.22
CA HIS A 317 10.38 5.43 1.35
C HIS A 317 9.47 6.04 2.43
N ASN A 318 8.36 5.41 2.70
CA ASN A 318 7.23 5.96 3.44
C ASN A 318 7.08 5.40 4.86
N VAL A 319 7.94 4.49 5.29
CA VAL A 319 7.97 3.96 6.66
C VAL A 319 9.36 3.45 7.00
N LEU A 320 9.78 3.67 8.24
CA LEU A 320 11.03 3.12 8.78
C LEU A 320 10.79 2.36 10.08
N ALA A 321 11.65 1.38 10.34
CA ALA A 321 11.76 0.73 11.63
C ALA A 321 12.96 1.27 12.38
N VAL A 322 12.75 1.70 13.62
CA VAL A 322 13.75 2.28 14.51
C VAL A 322 13.99 1.32 15.66
N GLU A 323 15.21 0.91 15.88
CA GLU A 323 15.56 0.04 17.01
C GLU A 323 15.31 0.76 18.33
N ILE A 324 14.67 0.07 19.27
CA ILE A 324 14.42 0.62 20.60
C ILE A 324 15.73 0.58 21.38
N PRO A 325 16.23 1.73 21.90
CA PRO A 325 17.47 1.75 22.65
C PRO A 325 17.42 0.86 23.89
N ASP A 326 18.56 0.30 24.28
CA ASP A 326 18.70 -0.50 25.48
C ASP A 326 18.22 0.28 26.72
N GLY A 327 17.45 -0.37 27.57
CA GLY A 327 16.93 0.22 28.81
C GLY A 327 15.69 1.10 28.64
N ILE A 328 15.21 1.32 27.40
CA ILE A 328 13.97 2.06 27.14
C ILE A 328 12.79 1.10 27.04
N ASP A 329 11.73 1.38 27.79
CA ASP A 329 10.43 0.73 27.61
C ASP A 329 9.75 1.30 26.35
N GLY A 330 9.74 0.50 25.30
CA GLY A 330 9.21 0.92 23.99
C GLY A 330 7.71 1.21 23.99
N ASP A 331 6.93 0.51 24.83
CA ASP A 331 5.49 0.73 24.94
C ASP A 331 5.18 1.97 25.79
N ALA A 332 5.93 2.22 26.86
CA ALA A 332 5.83 3.46 27.62
C ALA A 332 6.20 4.69 26.77
N ALA A 333 7.24 4.59 25.95
CA ALA A 333 7.61 5.66 25.03
C ALA A 333 6.51 5.94 24.00
N ARG A 334 5.88 4.92 23.42
CA ARG A 334 4.74 5.07 22.51
C ARG A 334 3.53 5.70 23.18
N ALA A 335 3.23 5.29 24.42
CA ALA A 335 2.16 5.88 25.22
C ALA A 335 2.42 7.38 25.46
N ALA A 336 3.64 7.75 25.84
CA ALA A 336 4.02 9.17 26.05
C ALA A 336 3.93 9.98 24.74
N MET A 337 4.37 9.43 23.59
CA MET A 337 4.18 10.07 22.29
C MET A 337 2.70 10.39 22.01
N LEU A 338 1.81 9.45 22.32
CA LEU A 338 0.38 9.60 22.08
C LEU A 338 -0.29 10.53 23.09
N ASP A 339 0.01 10.39 24.38
CA ASP A 339 -0.70 11.07 25.46
C ASP A 339 -0.23 12.53 25.62
N ASP A 340 1.08 12.77 25.54
CA ASP A 340 1.65 14.11 25.75
C ASP A 340 1.69 14.95 24.47
N TYR A 341 1.87 14.31 23.31
CA TYR A 341 2.06 15.00 22.02
C TYR A 341 0.97 14.73 20.99
N GLY A 342 0.05 13.80 21.23
CA GLY A 342 -0.99 13.44 20.28
C GLY A 342 -0.45 12.73 19.02
N ILE A 343 0.77 12.16 19.09
CA ILE A 343 1.45 11.51 17.96
C ILE A 343 1.41 10.01 18.15
N GLU A 344 0.78 9.28 17.20
CA GLU A 344 0.76 7.84 17.20
C GLU A 344 1.92 7.27 16.35
N ILE A 345 2.80 6.47 16.96
CA ILE A 345 3.79 5.65 16.29
C ILE A 345 3.49 4.16 16.50
N GLY A 346 3.95 3.29 15.58
CA GLY A 346 3.62 1.87 15.61
C GLY A 346 4.64 1.02 16.36
N THR A 347 4.20 -0.14 16.86
CA THR A 347 5.08 -1.27 17.19
C THR A 347 5.19 -2.20 16.00
N SER A 348 6.06 -3.22 16.04
CA SER A 348 6.10 -4.27 15.04
C SER A 348 5.54 -5.60 15.55
N PHE A 349 5.64 -6.65 14.74
CA PHE A 349 5.07 -7.98 14.97
C PHE A 349 6.17 -9.05 15.01
N GLY A 350 5.79 -10.28 15.40
CA GLY A 350 6.66 -11.45 15.33
C GLY A 350 8.04 -11.21 15.94
N PRO A 351 9.14 -11.53 15.23
CA PRO A 351 10.50 -11.38 15.75
C PRO A 351 10.90 -9.96 16.14
N LEU A 352 10.20 -8.94 15.62
CA LEU A 352 10.48 -7.52 15.86
C LEU A 352 9.56 -6.91 16.92
N HIS A 353 8.64 -7.69 17.50
CA HIS A 353 7.78 -7.20 18.59
C HIS A 353 8.62 -6.77 19.79
N GLY A 354 8.42 -5.54 20.26
CA GLY A 354 9.16 -4.97 21.40
C GLY A 354 10.62 -4.59 21.09
N LYS A 355 11.10 -4.76 19.84
CA LYS A 355 12.46 -4.43 19.43
C LYS A 355 12.57 -3.17 18.60
N VAL A 356 11.50 -2.83 17.86
CA VAL A 356 11.48 -1.66 16.98
C VAL A 356 10.17 -0.88 17.11
N TRP A 357 10.27 0.43 16.93
CA TRP A 357 9.14 1.27 16.56
C TRP A 357 9.06 1.39 15.04
N ARG A 358 7.84 1.57 14.51
CA ARG A 358 7.64 1.91 13.12
C ARG A 358 7.09 3.31 13.00
N ILE A 359 7.80 4.15 12.25
CA ILE A 359 7.45 5.55 12.02
C ILE A 359 7.18 5.73 10.54
N GLY A 360 5.95 6.20 10.20
CA GLY A 360 5.49 6.36 8.83
C GLY A 360 5.38 7.83 8.43
N THR A 361 5.89 8.13 7.23
CA THR A 361 5.71 9.38 6.51
C THR A 361 4.87 9.12 5.27
N MET A 362 3.61 8.72 5.48
CA MET A 362 2.73 8.22 4.42
C MET A 362 1.66 9.25 4.03
N GLY A 363 1.33 9.30 2.73
CA GLY A 363 0.19 10.04 2.21
C GLY A 363 0.18 11.50 2.68
N TYR A 364 -0.88 11.92 3.37
CA TYR A 364 -1.01 13.28 3.90
C TYR A 364 0.05 13.63 4.95
N ASN A 365 0.64 12.65 5.64
CA ASN A 365 1.67 12.87 6.65
C ASN A 365 3.10 12.91 6.06
N ALA A 366 3.28 12.68 4.76
CA ALA A 366 4.55 12.91 4.07
C ALA A 366 4.75 14.43 3.85
N ARG A 367 5.06 15.17 4.94
CA ARG A 367 5.25 16.62 4.95
C ARG A 367 6.23 17.05 6.06
N ARG A 368 6.89 18.18 5.81
CA ARG A 368 8.01 18.67 6.63
C ARG A 368 7.62 18.91 8.09
N ASP A 369 6.47 19.53 8.34
CA ASP A 369 5.98 19.84 9.69
C ASP A 369 5.73 18.56 10.51
N ALA A 370 5.12 17.52 9.90
CA ALA A 370 4.88 16.24 10.55
C ALA A 370 6.18 15.54 10.95
N VAL A 371 7.18 15.53 10.03
CA VAL A 371 8.51 14.96 10.30
C VAL A 371 9.19 15.68 11.47
N LEU A 372 9.29 17.02 11.42
CA LEU A 372 10.01 17.80 12.45
C LEU A 372 9.32 17.71 13.82
N LEU A 373 7.97 17.75 13.85
CA LEU A 373 7.22 17.61 15.09
C LEU A 373 7.41 16.22 15.72
N THR A 374 7.39 15.15 14.89
CA THR A 374 7.59 13.78 15.37
C THR A 374 8.98 13.60 15.96
N LEU A 375 10.03 14.10 15.30
CA LEU A 375 11.40 14.02 15.79
C LEU A 375 11.59 14.80 17.10
N ALA A 376 11.02 16.01 17.18
CA ALA A 376 11.10 16.82 18.41
C ALA A 376 10.40 16.13 19.59
N ALA A 377 9.21 15.56 19.38
CA ALA A 377 8.48 14.82 20.39
C ALA A 377 9.23 13.54 20.82
N LEU A 378 9.74 12.78 19.87
CA LEU A 378 10.49 11.54 20.14
C LEU A 378 11.74 11.84 20.98
N GLU A 379 12.50 12.90 20.66
CA GLU A 379 13.64 13.34 21.46
C GLU A 379 13.25 13.60 22.93
N GLN A 380 12.18 14.36 23.17
CA GLN A 380 11.73 14.67 24.53
C GLN A 380 11.30 13.43 25.31
N VAL A 381 10.54 12.53 24.66
CA VAL A 381 10.10 11.28 25.27
C VAL A 381 11.29 10.38 25.64
N LEU A 382 12.26 10.24 24.73
CA LEU A 382 13.44 9.40 24.95
C LEU A 382 14.33 9.96 26.08
N ARG A 383 14.55 11.28 26.13
CA ARG A 383 15.30 11.92 27.20
C ARG A 383 14.60 11.78 28.55
N ALA A 384 13.27 11.95 28.58
CA ALA A 384 12.49 11.72 29.80
C ALA A 384 12.56 10.26 30.28
N GLY A 385 12.66 9.31 29.33
CA GLY A 385 12.87 7.88 29.59
C GLY A 385 14.31 7.50 29.97
N GLY A 386 15.25 8.47 29.97
CA GLY A 386 16.65 8.26 30.35
C GLY A 386 17.57 7.80 29.21
N ALA A 387 17.11 7.84 27.96
CA ALA A 387 17.97 7.54 26.80
C ALA A 387 19.01 8.64 26.59
N ASP A 388 20.22 8.24 26.23
CA ASP A 388 21.29 9.14 25.81
C ASP A 388 21.13 9.48 24.33
N VAL A 389 20.34 10.50 24.01
CA VAL A 389 20.12 10.98 22.65
C VAL A 389 20.68 12.39 22.46
N VAL A 390 21.12 12.68 21.24
CA VAL A 390 21.73 13.96 20.89
C VAL A 390 20.69 15.07 20.91
N ALA A 391 20.85 16.03 21.82
CA ALA A 391 19.92 17.15 22.00
C ALA A 391 19.86 18.03 20.73
N GLY A 392 18.66 18.19 20.16
CA GLY A 392 18.44 18.93 18.92
C GLY A 392 18.95 18.21 17.66
N GLY A 393 19.61 17.05 17.80
CA GLY A 393 20.23 16.32 16.70
C GLY A 393 19.23 15.85 15.67
N GLY A 394 18.08 15.34 16.11
CA GLY A 394 17.03 14.84 15.19
C GLY A 394 16.45 15.90 14.27
N VAL A 395 16.01 17.02 14.85
CA VAL A 395 15.47 18.15 14.09
C VAL A 395 16.55 18.82 13.24
N GLY A 396 17.78 18.93 13.78
CA GLY A 396 18.95 19.50 13.09
C GLY A 396 19.24 18.72 11.79
N ALA A 397 19.49 17.41 11.90
CA ALA A 397 19.81 16.55 10.76
C ALA A 397 18.68 16.50 9.70
N ALA A 398 17.43 16.45 10.12
CA ALA A 398 16.30 16.49 9.18
C ALA A 398 16.23 17.84 8.43
N ARG A 399 16.56 18.97 9.07
CA ARG A 399 16.60 20.28 8.43
C ARG A 399 17.74 20.38 7.42
N GLU A 400 18.94 19.92 7.79
CA GLU A 400 20.09 19.85 6.87
C GLU A 400 19.76 19.02 5.63
N HIS A 401 19.09 17.86 5.81
CA HIS A 401 18.62 17.05 4.69
C HIS A 401 17.68 17.83 3.75
N TYR A 402 16.70 18.57 4.30
CA TYR A 402 15.79 19.39 3.48
C TYR A 402 16.50 20.56 2.77
N GLU A 403 17.51 21.14 3.38
CA GLU A 403 18.30 22.25 2.79
C GLU A 403 19.15 21.71 1.64
N GLY A 404 19.88 20.60 1.83
CA GLY A 404 20.67 19.97 0.77
C GLY A 404 19.83 19.50 -0.43
N ALA A 405 18.60 18.96 -0.18
CA ALA A 405 17.69 18.60 -1.25
C ALA A 405 17.20 19.80 -2.08
N ARG A 406 17.06 20.97 -1.48
CA ARG A 406 16.70 22.23 -2.19
C ARG A 406 17.84 22.76 -3.05
N GLU A 407 19.06 22.70 -2.53
CA GLU A 407 20.26 23.12 -3.27
C GLU A 407 20.49 22.24 -4.48
N GLY A 408 20.42 20.90 -4.32
CA GLY A 408 20.52 19.94 -5.43
C GLY A 408 19.49 20.17 -6.52
N ALA A 409 18.23 20.40 -6.15
CA ALA A 409 17.16 20.70 -7.13
C ALA A 409 17.38 22.03 -7.87
N ALA A 410 17.95 23.04 -7.19
CA ALA A 410 18.27 24.31 -7.83
C ALA A 410 19.44 24.19 -8.83
N ASP A 411 20.45 23.39 -8.50
CA ASP A 411 21.60 23.11 -9.38
C ASP A 411 21.19 22.30 -10.61
N GLU A 412 20.32 21.29 -10.46
CA GLU A 412 19.77 20.54 -11.59
C GLU A 412 18.94 21.43 -12.53
N ALA A 413 18.10 22.32 -11.98
CA ALA A 413 17.32 23.27 -12.78
C ALA A 413 18.23 24.25 -13.52
N ALA A 414 19.30 24.76 -12.90
CA ALA A 414 20.26 25.65 -13.54
C ALA A 414 21.04 24.93 -14.66
N ALA A 415 21.43 23.68 -14.45
CA ALA A 415 22.09 22.86 -15.46
C ALA A 415 21.19 22.57 -16.67
N ALA A 416 19.90 22.27 -16.43
CA ALA A 416 18.91 22.05 -17.50
C ALA A 416 18.71 23.30 -18.38
N VAL A 417 18.62 24.49 -17.76
CA VAL A 417 18.52 25.76 -18.48
C VAL A 417 19.78 26.04 -19.32
N ALA A 418 20.97 25.79 -18.76
CA ALA A 418 22.23 25.95 -19.45
C ALA A 418 22.42 24.96 -20.61
N GLY A 419 21.89 23.75 -20.50
CA GLY A 419 21.90 22.74 -21.56
C GLY A 419 20.95 23.04 -22.71
N ALA A 420 19.77 23.63 -22.42
CA ALA A 420 18.80 24.04 -23.43
C ALA A 420 19.20 25.29 -24.21
N ALA A 421 20.20 26.05 -23.74
CA ALA A 421 20.72 27.27 -24.39
C ALA A 421 21.92 26.98 -25.32
N ARG A 422 22.33 25.72 -25.48
CA ARG A 422 23.35 25.26 -26.43
C ARG A 422 22.73 24.50 -27.58
#